data_0f8b4969245499eeaa62e81903dad57d
#
_entry.id   0f8b4969245499eeaa62e81903dad57d
#
_cell.length_a   1.000
_cell.length_b   1.000
_cell.length_c   1.000
_cell.angle_alpha   90.00
_cell.angle_beta   90.00
_cell.angle_gamma   90.00
#
_symmetry.space_group_name_H-M   'P 1'
#
loop_
_entity.id
_entity.type
_entity.pdbx_description
1 polymer ?
#
loop_
_entity_poly.entity_id
_entity_poly.type
_entity_poly.pdbx_seq_one_letter_code
_entity_poly.pdbx_strand_id
1 'polypeptide(L)'
;MRMQARLSVLTLAALALSAEVACVPQERVSGRAEITDGDSLEIGATRVRLFGVDAVEGRQSCTRNGQPWACGNEAARKLRSLVGDRTVNCTKRDVDNYGRIVAVCRSGAVDLNAEMVRSGFATAYRRYSSDYVDEENEARAARRGIWAGEFENPEDYRHEDRHDAPAPRCDGCRIKGNINSQGDHIYHVPGSPSYDDTVIDESKGERWFRTESEARAAGWRPPRS
;
A
#
# COMPACT_ATOMS: atom_id res chain seq x y z
N MET A 1 -55.54 63.61 -29.40
CA MET A 1 -55.24 62.90 -28.12
C MET A 1 -54.36 61.67 -28.47
N ARG A 2 -53.06 61.74 -28.28
CA ARG A 2 -52.13 60.62 -28.53
C ARG A 2 -51.66 60.04 -27.17
N MET A 3 -52.03 58.80 -26.92
CA MET A 3 -51.68 58.05 -25.72
C MET A 3 -50.35 57.35 -25.99
N GLN A 4 -49.29 57.77 -25.30
CA GLN A 4 -47.96 57.08 -25.34
C GLN A 4 -47.93 55.97 -24.29
N ALA A 5 -47.79 54.74 -24.78
CA ALA A 5 -47.55 53.59 -23.91
C ALA A 5 -46.05 53.53 -23.56
N ARG A 6 -45.73 53.58 -22.27
CA ARG A 6 -44.37 53.40 -21.77
C ARG A 6 -44.14 51.89 -21.58
N LEU A 7 -43.20 51.30 -22.36
CA LEU A 7 -42.69 49.93 -22.14
C LEU A 7 -41.63 50.00 -21.06
N SER A 8 -41.89 49.32 -19.92
CA SER A 8 -40.89 49.11 -18.88
C SER A 8 -40.13 47.82 -19.21
N VAL A 9 -38.83 47.95 -19.46
CA VAL A 9 -37.92 46.80 -19.64
C VAL A 9 -37.44 46.40 -18.27
N LEU A 10 -37.87 45.20 -17.78
CA LEU A 10 -37.28 44.56 -16.61
C LEU A 10 -36.01 43.81 -17.03
N THR A 11 -34.85 44.30 -16.62
CA THR A 11 -33.58 43.59 -16.72
C THR A 11 -33.47 42.57 -15.60
N LEU A 12 -33.59 41.27 -15.91
CA LEU A 12 -33.20 40.21 -15.02
C LEU A 12 -31.68 40.12 -14.94
N ALA A 13 -31.11 40.46 -13.80
CA ALA A 13 -29.71 40.18 -13.51
C ALA A 13 -29.57 38.70 -13.05
N ALA A 14 -29.01 37.87 -13.93
CA ALA A 14 -28.64 36.51 -13.57
C ALA A 14 -27.37 36.53 -12.71
N LEU A 15 -27.49 36.22 -11.40
CA LEU A 15 -26.33 35.94 -10.55
C LEU A 15 -25.76 34.56 -10.92
N ALA A 16 -24.62 34.59 -11.61
CA ALA A 16 -23.82 33.35 -11.78
C ALA A 16 -23.11 33.02 -10.46
N LEU A 17 -23.59 32.00 -9.76
CA LEU A 17 -22.89 31.39 -8.63
C LEU A 17 -21.70 30.59 -9.21
N SER A 18 -20.50 31.16 -9.18
CA SER A 18 -19.26 30.41 -9.41
C SER A 18 -18.98 29.55 -8.18
N ALA A 19 -19.20 28.22 -8.30
CA ALA A 19 -18.75 27.27 -7.31
C ALA A 19 -17.22 27.19 -7.37
N GLU A 20 -16.53 27.84 -6.44
CA GLU A 20 -15.09 27.62 -6.24
C GLU A 20 -14.91 26.21 -5.68
N VAL A 21 -14.37 25.30 -6.51
CA VAL A 21 -13.92 23.97 -6.06
C VAL A 21 -12.70 24.19 -5.18
N ALA A 22 -12.89 24.11 -3.87
CA ALA A 22 -11.79 24.17 -2.91
C ALA A 22 -10.86 22.99 -3.18
N CYS A 23 -9.65 23.27 -3.65
CA CYS A 23 -8.59 22.29 -3.80
C CYS A 23 -8.13 21.87 -2.40
N VAL A 24 -8.51 20.68 -1.94
CA VAL A 24 -8.02 20.13 -0.67
C VAL A 24 -6.53 19.84 -0.85
N PRO A 25 -5.63 20.41 -0.01
CA PRO A 25 -4.21 20.15 -0.11
C PRO A 25 -3.94 18.65 0.13
N GLN A 26 -3.40 17.95 -0.87
CA GLN A 26 -2.97 16.57 -0.67
C GLN A 26 -1.73 16.54 0.23
N GLU A 27 -1.79 15.72 1.28
CA GLU A 27 -0.66 15.49 2.18
C GLU A 27 0.53 14.93 1.39
N ARG A 28 1.72 15.49 1.63
CA ARG A 28 2.95 15.11 0.93
C ARG A 28 4.06 14.83 1.91
N VAL A 29 4.85 13.81 1.59
CA VAL A 29 6.08 13.48 2.30
C VAL A 29 7.23 13.58 1.30
N SER A 30 8.32 14.27 1.67
CA SER A 30 9.45 14.50 0.77
C SER A 30 10.76 14.40 1.53
N GLY A 31 11.76 13.75 0.93
CA GLY A 31 13.09 13.60 1.52
C GLY A 31 13.94 12.54 0.82
N ARG A 32 15.10 12.27 1.42
CA ARG A 32 15.91 11.08 1.05
C ARG A 32 15.15 9.83 1.51
N ALA A 33 15.08 8.85 0.62
CA ALA A 33 14.38 7.62 0.91
C ALA A 33 15.37 6.47 1.18
N GLU A 34 15.10 5.69 2.21
CA GLU A 34 15.70 4.39 2.47
C GLU A 34 14.76 3.30 1.97
N ILE A 35 15.26 2.40 1.12
CA ILE A 35 14.43 1.36 0.52
C ILE A 35 14.45 0.12 1.41
N THR A 36 13.28 -0.25 1.90
CA THR A 36 13.09 -1.44 2.73
C THR A 36 12.74 -2.67 1.90
N ASP A 37 11.89 -2.50 0.87
CA ASP A 37 11.45 -3.58 -0.02
C ASP A 37 11.15 -3.06 -1.43
N GLY A 38 10.67 -3.91 -2.34
CA GLY A 38 10.34 -3.56 -3.72
C GLY A 38 9.18 -2.57 -3.87
N ASP A 39 8.33 -2.44 -2.85
CA ASP A 39 7.20 -1.49 -2.82
C ASP A 39 7.15 -0.61 -1.57
N SER A 40 8.18 -0.66 -0.74
CA SER A 40 8.19 0.03 0.56
C SER A 40 9.49 0.80 0.76
N LEU A 41 9.37 2.01 1.32
CA LEU A 41 10.49 2.90 1.62
C LEU A 41 10.22 3.73 2.87
N GLU A 42 11.27 4.33 3.43
CA GLU A 42 11.19 5.25 4.57
C GLU A 42 11.75 6.61 4.19
N ILE A 43 11.06 7.68 4.60
CA ILE A 43 11.52 9.07 4.47
C ILE A 43 11.57 9.67 5.87
N GLY A 44 12.77 9.78 6.45
CA GLY A 44 12.93 10.09 7.86
C GLY A 44 12.28 9.01 8.74
N ALA A 45 11.33 9.39 9.60
CA ALA A 45 10.57 8.46 10.43
C ALA A 45 9.27 7.97 9.77
N THR A 46 9.00 8.37 8.53
CA THR A 46 7.74 8.07 7.85
C THR A 46 7.89 6.85 6.95
N ARG A 47 7.16 5.78 7.26
CA ARG A 47 7.08 4.59 6.41
C ARG A 47 6.06 4.79 5.31
N VAL A 48 6.45 4.49 4.08
CA VAL A 48 5.64 4.66 2.86
C VAL A 48 5.56 3.34 2.10
N ARG A 49 4.34 2.97 1.69
CA ARG A 49 4.08 1.89 0.72
C ARG A 49 3.65 2.51 -0.60
N LEU A 50 4.16 2.02 -1.70
CA LEU A 50 3.76 2.47 -3.03
C LEU A 50 2.31 2.07 -3.31
N PHE A 51 1.45 3.04 -3.63
CA PHE A 51 0.04 2.84 -3.94
C PHE A 51 -0.16 2.05 -5.23
N GLY A 52 -1.10 1.12 -5.24
CA GLY A 52 -1.56 0.41 -6.45
C GLY A 52 -0.56 -0.59 -7.04
N VAL A 53 0.54 -0.87 -6.34
CA VAL A 53 1.55 -1.85 -6.76
C VAL A 53 1.77 -2.90 -5.67
N ASP A 54 2.18 -4.09 -6.08
CA ASP A 54 2.50 -5.21 -5.20
C ASP A 54 3.78 -5.87 -5.70
N ALA A 55 4.90 -5.61 -5.03
CA ALA A 55 6.19 -6.16 -5.42
C ALA A 55 6.40 -7.57 -4.87
N VAL A 56 7.21 -8.37 -5.55
CA VAL A 56 7.68 -9.65 -5.00
C VAL A 56 8.41 -9.41 -3.68
N GLU A 57 8.11 -10.24 -2.68
CA GLU A 57 8.62 -10.10 -1.32
C GLU A 57 10.14 -10.25 -1.25
N GLY A 58 10.80 -9.53 -0.33
CA GLY A 58 12.27 -9.47 -0.26
C GLY A 58 12.96 -10.83 -0.19
N ARG A 59 12.32 -11.84 0.46
CA ARG A 59 12.83 -13.21 0.53
C ARG A 59 12.33 -14.11 -0.59
N GLN A 60 11.42 -13.62 -1.42
CA GLN A 60 10.83 -14.42 -2.50
C GLN A 60 11.87 -14.78 -3.56
N SER A 61 11.83 -16.05 -3.98
CA SER A 61 12.62 -16.60 -5.06
C SER A 61 11.72 -16.89 -6.26
N CYS A 62 12.19 -16.56 -7.45
CA CYS A 62 11.53 -16.84 -8.71
C CYS A 62 12.38 -17.80 -9.55
N THR A 63 11.83 -18.35 -10.65
CA THR A 63 12.56 -19.20 -11.57
C THR A 63 12.73 -18.48 -12.91
N ARG A 64 13.96 -18.45 -13.45
CA ARG A 64 14.27 -17.94 -14.78
C ARG A 64 15.15 -18.92 -15.52
N ASN A 65 14.74 -19.33 -16.73
CA ASN A 65 15.44 -20.37 -17.50
C ASN A 65 15.70 -21.66 -16.70
N GLY A 66 14.73 -22.07 -15.87
CA GLY A 66 14.85 -23.24 -14.99
C GLY A 66 15.78 -23.07 -13.79
N GLN A 67 16.31 -21.87 -13.55
CA GLN A 67 17.22 -21.60 -12.42
C GLN A 67 16.55 -20.63 -11.43
N PRO A 68 16.67 -20.89 -10.11
CA PRO A 68 16.18 -19.97 -9.10
C PRO A 68 17.00 -18.67 -9.08
N TRP A 69 16.33 -17.54 -8.83
CA TRP A 69 16.95 -16.24 -8.63
C TRP A 69 16.20 -15.42 -7.58
N ALA A 70 16.92 -14.59 -6.85
CA ALA A 70 16.40 -13.81 -5.74
C ALA A 70 15.62 -12.58 -6.26
N CYS A 71 14.42 -12.79 -6.81
CA CYS A 71 13.63 -11.76 -7.46
C CYS A 71 13.22 -10.64 -6.48
N GLY A 72 12.93 -10.96 -5.22
CA GLY A 72 12.62 -9.95 -4.21
C GLY A 72 13.78 -9.00 -3.94
N ASN A 73 15.01 -9.54 -3.79
CA ASN A 73 16.18 -8.70 -3.65
C ASN A 73 16.43 -7.82 -4.89
N GLU A 74 16.12 -8.34 -6.10
CA GLU A 74 16.21 -7.56 -7.33
C GLU A 74 15.16 -6.44 -7.37
N ALA A 75 13.95 -6.67 -6.90
CA ALA A 75 12.91 -5.65 -6.80
C ALA A 75 13.36 -4.48 -5.91
N ALA A 76 13.88 -4.77 -4.71
CA ALA A 76 14.42 -3.74 -3.82
C ALA A 76 15.60 -2.98 -4.46
N ARG A 77 16.52 -3.69 -5.17
CA ARG A 77 17.63 -3.05 -5.90
C ARG A 77 17.11 -2.16 -7.03
N LYS A 78 16.09 -2.60 -7.75
CA LYS A 78 15.46 -1.79 -8.81
C LYS A 78 14.90 -0.50 -8.25
N LEU A 79 14.14 -0.55 -7.16
CA LEU A 79 13.60 0.66 -6.53
C LEU A 79 14.72 1.60 -6.07
N ARG A 80 15.80 1.07 -5.43
CA ARG A 80 16.98 1.89 -5.08
C ARG A 80 17.60 2.56 -6.31
N SER A 81 17.72 1.86 -7.42
CA SER A 81 18.28 2.43 -8.67
C SER A 81 17.41 3.53 -9.26
N LEU A 82 16.08 3.40 -9.16
CA LEU A 82 15.12 4.41 -9.60
C LEU A 82 15.17 5.67 -8.73
N VAL A 83 15.36 5.51 -7.45
CA VAL A 83 15.51 6.62 -6.50
C VAL A 83 16.88 7.30 -6.68
N GLY A 84 17.96 6.54 -6.71
CA GLY A 84 19.33 7.08 -6.71
C GLY A 84 19.58 7.97 -5.50
N ASP A 85 20.33 9.05 -5.70
CA ASP A 85 20.62 10.04 -4.66
C ASP A 85 19.62 11.21 -4.61
N ARG A 86 18.50 11.08 -5.34
CA ARG A 86 17.52 12.17 -5.47
C ARG A 86 16.54 12.18 -4.31
N THR A 87 15.95 13.36 -4.09
CA THR A 87 14.80 13.52 -3.21
C THR A 87 13.59 12.79 -3.81
N VAL A 88 12.92 11.99 -2.98
CA VAL A 88 11.64 11.36 -3.32
C VAL A 88 10.51 12.24 -2.80
N ASN A 89 9.48 12.41 -3.63
CA ASN A 89 8.27 13.15 -3.31
C ASN A 89 7.09 12.19 -3.41
N CYS A 90 6.43 11.92 -2.27
CA CYS A 90 5.29 11.04 -2.18
C CYS A 90 4.01 11.84 -1.89
N THR A 91 2.99 11.62 -2.69
CA THR A 91 1.64 12.19 -2.50
C THR A 91 0.76 11.10 -1.90
N LYS A 92 0.29 11.33 -0.69
CA LYS A 92 -0.54 10.39 0.08
C LYS A 92 -1.87 10.12 -0.65
N ARG A 93 -2.26 8.86 -0.64
CA ARG A 93 -3.56 8.36 -1.09
C ARG A 93 -4.35 7.80 0.08
N ASP A 94 -3.67 7.08 1.00
CA ASP A 94 -4.30 6.37 2.11
C ASP A 94 -3.30 6.13 3.24
N VAL A 95 -3.73 5.44 4.29
CA VAL A 95 -2.90 4.87 5.36
C VAL A 95 -3.32 3.41 5.56
N ASP A 96 -2.38 2.50 5.52
CA ASP A 96 -2.67 1.08 5.70
C ASP A 96 -2.81 0.69 7.19
N ASN A 97 -3.24 -0.56 7.41
CA ASN A 97 -3.45 -1.11 8.76
C ASN A 97 -2.18 -1.17 9.63
N TYR A 98 -1.00 -1.00 9.02
CA TYR A 98 0.29 -0.96 9.70
C TYR A 98 0.76 0.47 9.99
N GLY A 99 -0.07 1.47 9.68
CA GLY A 99 0.23 2.88 9.85
C GLY A 99 1.24 3.43 8.83
N ARG A 100 1.48 2.72 7.70
CA ARG A 100 2.30 3.24 6.60
C ARG A 100 1.45 4.18 5.75
N ILE A 101 2.04 5.27 5.28
CA ILE A 101 1.42 6.11 4.25
C ILE A 101 1.43 5.34 2.93
N VAL A 102 0.25 5.12 2.35
CA VAL A 102 0.11 4.57 1.00
C VAL A 102 0.11 5.73 0.00
N ALA A 103 1.10 5.77 -0.92
CA ALA A 103 1.36 6.98 -1.72
C ALA A 103 1.80 6.70 -3.15
N VAL A 104 1.57 7.67 -4.04
CA VAL A 104 2.23 7.77 -5.34
C VAL A 104 3.53 8.55 -5.14
N CYS A 105 4.66 7.94 -5.45
CA CYS A 105 5.99 8.47 -5.20
C CYS A 105 6.75 8.78 -6.50
N ARG A 106 7.47 9.88 -6.51
CA ARG A 106 8.29 10.33 -7.64
C ARG A 106 9.71 10.66 -7.22
N SER A 107 10.67 10.30 -8.07
CA SER A 107 12.07 10.72 -7.99
C SER A 107 12.41 11.58 -9.21
N GLY A 108 12.37 12.90 -9.06
CA GLY A 108 12.39 13.82 -10.20
C GLY A 108 11.15 13.62 -11.09
N ALA A 109 11.37 13.37 -12.38
CA ALA A 109 10.28 13.10 -13.34
C ALA A 109 9.79 11.62 -13.32
N VAL A 110 10.53 10.73 -12.64
CA VAL A 110 10.24 9.29 -12.65
C VAL A 110 9.13 8.97 -11.66
N ASP A 111 8.05 8.36 -12.13
CA ASP A 111 7.02 7.75 -11.30
C ASP A 111 7.51 6.37 -10.83
N LEU A 112 7.81 6.25 -9.53
CA LEU A 112 8.40 5.03 -8.97
C LEU A 112 7.42 3.86 -9.03
N ASN A 113 6.14 4.13 -8.79
CA ASN A 113 5.08 3.13 -8.81
C ASN A 113 4.95 2.52 -10.21
N ALA A 114 4.78 3.36 -11.23
CA ALA A 114 4.66 2.95 -12.62
C ALA A 114 5.92 2.19 -13.10
N GLU A 115 7.13 2.69 -12.76
CA GLU A 115 8.38 2.08 -13.21
C GLU A 115 8.67 0.73 -12.56
N MET A 116 8.25 0.51 -11.30
CA MET A 116 8.37 -0.81 -10.68
C MET A 116 7.54 -1.85 -11.40
N VAL A 117 6.30 -1.50 -11.79
CA VAL A 117 5.42 -2.39 -12.57
C VAL A 117 5.93 -2.55 -14.01
N ARG A 118 6.25 -1.44 -14.71
CA ARG A 118 6.73 -1.47 -16.11
C ARG A 118 8.02 -2.25 -16.30
N SER A 119 8.90 -2.21 -15.29
CA SER A 119 10.13 -3.00 -15.30
C SER A 119 9.94 -4.46 -14.90
N GLY A 120 8.74 -4.84 -14.46
CA GLY A 120 8.37 -6.20 -14.09
C GLY A 120 8.94 -6.65 -12.75
N PHE A 121 9.05 -5.75 -11.76
CA PHE A 121 9.45 -6.10 -10.39
C PHE A 121 8.31 -5.95 -9.38
N ALA A 122 7.15 -5.50 -9.86
CA ALA A 122 5.89 -5.49 -9.13
C ALA A 122 4.73 -5.83 -10.08
N THR A 123 3.63 -6.28 -9.53
CA THR A 123 2.35 -6.44 -10.22
C THR A 123 1.47 -5.21 -9.96
N ALA A 124 0.49 -4.95 -10.83
CA ALA A 124 -0.58 -4.00 -10.54
C ALA A 124 -1.49 -4.59 -9.47
N TYR A 125 -1.66 -3.89 -8.34
CA TYR A 125 -2.46 -4.38 -7.22
C TYR A 125 -3.95 -4.07 -7.46
N ARG A 126 -4.58 -4.89 -8.30
CA ARG A 126 -5.95 -4.69 -8.81
C ARG A 126 -7.02 -4.63 -7.73
N ARG A 127 -6.76 -5.16 -6.56
CA ARG A 127 -7.68 -5.10 -5.42
C ARG A 127 -7.93 -3.64 -4.97
N TYR A 128 -6.95 -2.76 -5.17
CA TYR A 128 -7.01 -1.38 -4.70
C TYR A 128 -7.03 -0.34 -5.82
N SER A 129 -6.47 -0.66 -7.00
CA SER A 129 -6.40 0.29 -8.12
C SER A 129 -6.19 -0.42 -9.44
N SER A 130 -6.64 0.22 -10.51
CA SER A 130 -6.34 -0.17 -11.90
C SER A 130 -5.24 0.71 -12.54
N ASP A 131 -4.64 1.63 -11.79
CA ASP A 131 -3.78 2.70 -12.31
C ASP A 131 -2.57 2.18 -13.08
N TYR A 132 -2.05 0.98 -12.75
CA TYR A 132 -0.81 0.44 -13.33
C TYR A 132 -1.01 -0.85 -14.15
N VAL A 133 -2.24 -1.11 -14.58
CA VAL A 133 -2.57 -2.31 -15.39
C VAL A 133 -1.90 -2.26 -16.76
N ASP A 134 -1.78 -1.10 -17.37
CA ASP A 134 -1.15 -0.94 -18.68
C ASP A 134 0.37 -1.16 -18.58
N GLU A 135 1.02 -0.68 -17.54
CA GLU A 135 2.43 -0.94 -17.25
C GLU A 135 2.70 -2.43 -17.03
N GLU A 136 1.80 -3.13 -16.35
CA GLU A 136 1.91 -4.57 -16.18
C GLU A 136 1.75 -5.32 -17.51
N ASN A 137 0.80 -4.93 -18.34
CA ASN A 137 0.61 -5.51 -19.67
C ASN A 137 1.85 -5.31 -20.55
N GLU A 138 2.49 -4.13 -20.51
CA GLU A 138 3.76 -3.87 -21.19
C GLU A 138 4.87 -4.78 -20.67
N ALA A 139 5.00 -4.92 -19.35
CA ALA A 139 6.02 -5.76 -18.72
C ALA A 139 5.85 -7.23 -19.11
N ARG A 140 4.60 -7.73 -19.09
CA ARG A 140 4.24 -9.10 -19.51
C ARG A 140 4.57 -9.35 -20.97
N ALA A 141 4.12 -8.47 -21.87
CA ALA A 141 4.35 -8.59 -23.31
C ALA A 141 5.83 -8.60 -23.65
N ALA A 142 6.62 -7.77 -22.97
CA ALA A 142 8.07 -7.67 -23.15
C ALA A 142 8.87 -8.68 -22.30
N ARG A 143 8.19 -9.54 -21.51
CA ARG A 143 8.82 -10.53 -20.60
C ARG A 143 9.88 -9.89 -19.68
N ARG A 144 9.57 -8.74 -19.09
CA ARG A 144 10.49 -8.02 -18.20
C ARG A 144 10.43 -8.57 -16.79
N GLY A 145 11.55 -8.51 -16.07
CA GLY A 145 11.63 -8.86 -14.66
C GLY A 145 11.11 -10.25 -14.33
N ILE A 146 10.11 -10.35 -13.47
CA ILE A 146 9.45 -11.59 -13.05
C ILE A 146 8.71 -12.27 -14.20
N TRP A 147 8.24 -11.51 -15.20
CA TRP A 147 7.52 -12.03 -16.38
C TRP A 147 8.44 -12.78 -17.37
N ALA A 148 9.76 -12.76 -17.16
CA ALA A 148 10.73 -13.55 -17.96
C ALA A 148 10.84 -15.01 -17.50
N GLY A 149 10.13 -15.38 -16.43
CA GLY A 149 10.19 -16.73 -15.87
C GLY A 149 8.90 -17.08 -15.11
N GLU A 150 9.03 -17.89 -14.08
CA GLU A 150 7.94 -18.30 -13.21
C GLU A 150 8.11 -17.64 -11.84
N PHE A 151 7.03 -17.17 -11.29
CA PHE A 151 6.96 -16.59 -9.96
C PHE A 151 5.59 -16.83 -9.36
N GLU A 152 5.53 -16.89 -8.07
CA GLU A 152 4.29 -16.85 -7.32
C GLU A 152 3.82 -15.41 -7.16
N ASN A 153 2.51 -15.18 -7.22
CA ASN A 153 1.96 -13.85 -7.00
C ASN A 153 2.33 -13.36 -5.59
N PRO A 154 2.81 -12.12 -5.41
CA PRO A 154 3.21 -11.61 -4.09
C PRO A 154 2.13 -11.74 -3.02
N GLU A 155 0.85 -11.53 -3.37
CA GLU A 155 -0.27 -11.71 -2.46
C GLU A 155 -0.41 -13.18 -2.03
N ASP A 156 -0.30 -14.13 -2.96
CA ASP A 156 -0.39 -15.56 -2.68
C ASP A 156 0.81 -16.03 -1.84
N TYR A 157 2.03 -15.60 -2.19
CA TYR A 157 3.25 -15.87 -1.42
C TYR A 157 3.12 -15.43 0.04
N ARG A 158 2.60 -14.24 0.31
CA ARG A 158 2.33 -13.79 1.69
C ARG A 158 1.28 -14.64 2.39
N HIS A 159 0.33 -15.20 1.65
CA HIS A 159 -0.67 -16.12 2.22
C HIS A 159 -0.06 -17.47 2.56
N GLU A 160 0.83 -18.03 1.72
CA GLU A 160 1.54 -19.28 1.99
C GLU A 160 2.51 -19.17 3.16
N ASP A 161 3.33 -18.10 3.22
CA ASP A 161 4.19 -17.82 4.39
C ASP A 161 3.38 -17.72 5.71
N ARG A 162 2.09 -17.39 5.62
CA ARG A 162 1.17 -17.37 6.77
C ARG A 162 0.67 -18.76 7.16
N HIS A 163 0.52 -19.67 6.21
CA HIS A 163 0.19 -21.08 6.50
C HIS A 163 1.35 -21.82 7.18
N ASP A 164 2.59 -21.40 6.88
CA ASP A 164 3.80 -21.90 7.54
C ASP A 164 4.08 -21.17 8.87
N ALA A 165 3.29 -20.14 9.22
CA ALA A 165 3.39 -19.51 10.53
C ALA A 165 3.13 -20.55 11.62
N PRO A 166 3.95 -20.59 12.71
CA PRO A 166 3.79 -21.56 13.77
C PRO A 166 2.34 -21.61 14.25
N ALA A 167 1.76 -22.81 14.27
CA ALA A 167 0.44 -23.01 14.87
C ALA A 167 0.43 -22.47 16.30
N PRO A 168 -0.71 -21.95 16.80
CA PRO A 168 -0.79 -21.45 18.15
C PRO A 168 -0.29 -22.50 19.13
N ARG A 169 0.66 -22.12 20.02
CA ARG A 169 1.19 -23.01 21.04
C ARG A 169 0.20 -23.33 22.16
N CYS A 170 -1.02 -22.85 22.05
CA CYS A 170 -2.08 -23.12 23.00
C CYS A 170 -3.29 -23.75 22.29
N ASP A 171 -3.85 -24.81 22.90
CA ASP A 171 -5.04 -25.47 22.39
C ASP A 171 -6.25 -24.52 22.45
N GLY A 172 -6.97 -24.40 21.32
CA GLY A 172 -8.15 -23.54 21.19
C GLY A 172 -7.86 -22.03 21.07
N CYS A 173 -6.60 -21.61 20.97
CA CYS A 173 -6.27 -20.20 20.73
C CYS A 173 -6.58 -19.83 19.27
N ARG A 174 -7.39 -18.78 19.11
CA ARG A 174 -7.80 -18.27 17.79
C ARG A 174 -7.63 -16.78 17.63
N ILE A 175 -7.33 -16.05 18.69
CA ILE A 175 -7.20 -14.59 18.66
C ILE A 175 -5.73 -14.24 18.58
N LYS A 176 -5.37 -13.47 17.57
CA LYS A 176 -4.01 -13.02 17.31
C LYS A 176 -3.75 -11.70 18.01
N GLY A 177 -2.74 -11.60 18.85
CA GLY A 177 -2.32 -10.36 19.49
C GLY A 177 -0.96 -9.94 18.99
N ASN A 178 -0.91 -8.88 18.18
CA ASN A 178 0.32 -8.31 17.62
C ASN A 178 0.65 -6.94 18.23
N ILE A 179 1.93 -6.60 18.22
CA ILE A 179 2.42 -5.29 18.64
C ILE A 179 2.71 -4.48 17.38
N ASN A 180 1.97 -3.38 17.19
CA ASN A 180 2.17 -2.53 16.04
C ASN A 180 3.48 -1.72 16.15
N SER A 181 3.82 -0.99 15.10
CA SER A 181 5.04 -0.16 15.06
C SER A 181 5.09 0.98 16.08
N GLN A 182 3.96 1.30 16.70
CA GLN A 182 3.85 2.32 17.75
C GLN A 182 3.94 1.71 19.16
N GLY A 183 4.11 0.37 19.24
CA GLY A 183 4.13 -0.36 20.50
C GLY A 183 2.74 -0.67 21.07
N ASP A 184 1.66 -0.41 20.32
CA ASP A 184 0.32 -0.73 20.76
C ASP A 184 0.06 -2.23 20.67
N HIS A 185 -0.51 -2.79 21.72
CA HIS A 185 -0.95 -4.18 21.80
C HIS A 185 -2.36 -4.30 21.21
N ILE A 186 -2.48 -4.90 20.02
CA ILE A 186 -3.75 -5.00 19.27
C ILE A 186 -4.11 -6.48 19.11
N TYR A 187 -5.36 -6.86 19.41
CA TYR A 187 -5.83 -8.21 19.12
C TYR A 187 -6.79 -8.25 17.94
N HIS A 188 -6.70 -9.32 17.15
CA HIS A 188 -7.53 -9.57 15.98
C HIS A 188 -8.31 -10.87 16.18
N VAL A 189 -9.62 -10.82 15.91
CA VAL A 189 -10.50 -11.99 15.96
C VAL A 189 -10.66 -12.61 14.57
N PRO A 190 -10.89 -13.94 14.45
CA PRO A 190 -11.17 -14.57 13.17
C PRO A 190 -12.28 -13.85 12.41
N GLY A 191 -12.05 -13.56 11.13
CA GLY A 191 -12.97 -12.84 10.26
C GLY A 191 -12.90 -11.31 10.35
N SER A 192 -12.03 -10.74 11.20
CA SER A 192 -11.74 -9.30 11.15
C SER A 192 -10.82 -8.96 9.95
N PRO A 193 -10.91 -7.75 9.38
CA PRO A 193 -10.20 -7.39 8.14
C PRO A 193 -8.68 -7.63 8.17
N SER A 194 -8.06 -7.52 9.33
CA SER A 194 -6.60 -7.71 9.50
C SER A 194 -6.23 -9.06 10.12
N TYR A 195 -7.20 -9.96 10.36
CA TYR A 195 -6.91 -11.22 11.04
C TYR A 195 -5.97 -12.10 10.22
N ASP A 196 -6.29 -12.27 8.95
CA ASP A 196 -5.49 -13.11 8.06
C ASP A 196 -4.13 -12.48 7.75
N ASP A 197 -4.04 -11.16 7.79
CA ASP A 197 -2.80 -10.41 7.56
C ASP A 197 -1.88 -10.31 8.78
N THR A 198 -2.35 -10.72 9.96
CA THR A 198 -1.57 -10.67 11.19
C THR A 198 -0.80 -11.97 11.39
N VAL A 199 0.52 -11.90 11.40
CA VAL A 199 1.42 -13.00 11.82
C VAL A 199 1.91 -12.72 13.23
N ILE A 200 1.91 -13.75 14.09
CA ILE A 200 2.33 -13.63 15.48
C ILE A 200 3.81 -13.99 15.61
N ASP A 201 4.60 -13.02 16.06
CA ASP A 201 6.01 -13.18 16.40
C ASP A 201 6.20 -13.17 17.93
N GLU A 202 6.19 -14.35 18.52
CA GLU A 202 6.31 -14.49 19.98
C GLU A 202 7.65 -13.94 20.52
N SER A 203 8.68 -13.82 19.68
CA SER A 203 9.97 -13.24 20.09
C SER A 203 9.87 -11.72 20.37
N LYS A 204 8.87 -11.05 19.79
CA LYS A 204 8.56 -9.65 20.03
C LYS A 204 7.57 -9.41 21.18
N GLY A 205 7.15 -10.48 21.86
CA GLY A 205 6.14 -10.42 22.92
C GLY A 205 4.70 -10.51 22.39
N GLU A 206 4.53 -10.76 21.09
CA GLU A 206 3.23 -11.06 20.50
C GLU A 206 2.75 -12.44 20.92
N ARG A 207 1.42 -12.63 20.97
CA ARG A 207 0.90 -13.90 21.52
C ARG A 207 -0.51 -14.20 21.03
N TRP A 208 -0.88 -15.46 21.17
CA TRP A 208 -2.21 -15.97 20.92
C TRP A 208 -3.08 -15.95 22.17
N PHE A 209 -4.40 -15.77 22.00
CA PHE A 209 -5.39 -15.82 23.06
C PHE A 209 -6.56 -16.73 22.67
N ARG A 210 -7.22 -17.31 23.67
CA ARG A 210 -8.42 -18.14 23.48
C ARG A 210 -9.67 -17.28 23.29
N THR A 211 -9.76 -16.19 24.03
CA THR A 211 -10.94 -15.30 24.03
C THR A 211 -10.52 -13.83 24.00
N GLU A 212 -11.43 -12.97 23.54
CA GLU A 212 -11.24 -11.52 23.60
C GLU A 212 -11.13 -11.00 25.03
N SER A 213 -11.85 -11.67 25.98
CA SER A 213 -11.76 -11.33 27.40
C SER A 213 -10.36 -11.56 27.95
N GLU A 214 -9.72 -12.66 27.55
CA GLU A 214 -8.33 -12.94 27.90
C GLU A 214 -7.37 -11.90 27.31
N ALA A 215 -7.55 -11.53 26.04
CA ALA A 215 -6.75 -10.50 25.39
C ALA A 215 -6.88 -9.16 26.10
N ARG A 216 -8.12 -8.73 26.42
CA ARG A 216 -8.37 -7.48 27.15
C ARG A 216 -7.82 -7.49 28.57
N ALA A 217 -7.96 -8.60 29.28
CA ALA A 217 -7.40 -8.76 30.63
C ALA A 217 -5.86 -8.68 30.62
N ALA A 218 -5.23 -9.06 29.52
CA ALA A 218 -3.79 -8.94 29.30
C ALA A 218 -3.35 -7.54 28.79
N GLY A 219 -4.27 -6.57 28.71
CA GLY A 219 -3.97 -5.19 28.28
C GLY A 219 -3.99 -4.97 26.77
N TRP A 220 -4.56 -5.90 26.01
CA TRP A 220 -4.69 -5.78 24.55
C TRP A 220 -6.03 -5.14 24.17
N ARG A 221 -6.06 -4.35 23.10
CA ARG A 221 -7.26 -3.67 22.61
C ARG A 221 -7.64 -4.13 21.19
N PRO A 222 -8.90 -4.00 20.78
CA PRO A 222 -9.26 -4.23 19.39
C PRO A 222 -8.66 -3.14 18.48
N PRO A 223 -8.57 -3.39 17.16
CA PRO A 223 -8.23 -2.35 16.18
C PRO A 223 -9.16 -1.14 16.32
N ARG A 224 -8.66 0.04 16.00
CA ARG A 224 -9.52 1.22 15.84
C ARG A 224 -10.30 1.08 14.53
N SER A 225 -11.60 1.26 14.58
CA SER A 225 -12.49 1.33 13.41
C SER A 225 -12.28 2.64 12.66
#